data_5e53623d4f3e6cae6395d654d9956420
#
_entry.id   5e53623d4f3e6cae6395d654d9956420
#
_cell.length_a   1.000
_cell.length_b   1.000
_cell.length_c   1.000
_cell.angle_alpha   90.00
_cell.angle_beta   90.00
_cell.angle_gamma   90.00
#
_symmetry.space_group_name_H-M   'P 1'
#
loop_
_entity.id
_entity.type
_entity.pdbx_description
1 polymer ?
#
loop_
_entity_poly.entity_id
_entity_poly.type
_entity_poly.pdbx_seq_one_letter_code
_entity_poly.pdbx_strand_id
1 'polypeptide(L)'
;MKKMRFLSILCLILCLAGCKVTIGGSIEEMQSRFKVLERLYPTENVEDLFEKFPDGFSVVNLWLSDNTELRVEVKGNPDTHQVTGTIGQRPIQVEENMVEEYEKAIYFEKGQMKMEDGSEVPEGFKDFRFLFQSFHFEESFFDTATYNAKKTSYTPGTSNYFISYYAKNEELAKYLKVPEDSQLKIQFGGDIKDDEEHRFKRTIRIEATEQIILASEIIRAE
;
A
#
# COMPACT_ATOMS: atom_id res chain seq x y z
N MET A 1 32.58 47.00 -22.58
CA MET A 1 32.57 45.56 -22.92
C MET A 1 32.84 44.62 -21.73
N LYS A 2 33.69 44.91 -20.73
CA LYS A 2 33.91 44.03 -19.55
C LYS A 2 32.69 43.88 -18.62
N LYS A 3 31.90 44.93 -18.41
CA LYS A 3 30.69 44.90 -17.53
C LYS A 3 29.56 44.02 -18.05
N MET A 4 29.41 43.91 -19.36
CA MET A 4 28.37 43.09 -19.99
C MET A 4 28.67 41.60 -19.90
N ARG A 5 29.93 41.20 -19.91
CA ARG A 5 30.38 39.78 -19.73
C ARG A 5 30.15 39.30 -18.28
N PHE A 6 30.31 40.19 -17.31
CA PHE A 6 30.08 39.86 -15.89
C PHE A 6 28.60 39.63 -15.58
N LEU A 7 27.68 40.39 -16.20
CA LEU A 7 26.25 40.23 -16.05
C LEU A 7 25.77 38.92 -16.66
N SER A 8 26.31 38.52 -17.82
CA SER A 8 25.97 37.24 -18.45
C SER A 8 26.42 36.03 -17.65
N ILE A 9 27.56 36.09 -16.98
CA ILE A 9 28.04 35.00 -16.10
C ILE A 9 27.23 34.92 -14.83
N LEU A 10 26.81 36.06 -14.28
CA LEU A 10 25.92 36.09 -13.08
C LEU A 10 24.53 35.51 -13.37
N CYS A 11 23.96 35.81 -14.54
CA CYS A 11 22.70 35.18 -14.99
C CYS A 11 22.86 33.68 -15.20
N LEU A 12 23.99 33.23 -15.75
CA LEU A 12 24.27 31.79 -15.95
C LEU A 12 24.41 31.03 -14.63
N ILE A 13 25.03 31.66 -13.61
CA ILE A 13 25.17 31.08 -12.26
C ILE A 13 23.81 31.03 -11.56
N LEU A 14 22.95 32.04 -11.74
CA LEU A 14 21.59 32.06 -11.19
C LEU A 14 20.67 31.01 -11.86
N CYS A 15 20.89 30.71 -13.14
CA CYS A 15 20.20 29.63 -13.83
C CYS A 15 20.70 28.23 -13.45
N LEU A 16 21.95 28.12 -12.96
CA LEU A 16 22.53 26.86 -12.46
C LEU A 16 22.22 26.62 -10.97
N ALA A 17 21.81 27.66 -10.23
CA ALA A 17 21.09 27.48 -8.96
C ALA A 17 19.67 26.94 -9.25
N GLY A 18 19.64 25.91 -10.09
CA GLY A 18 18.42 25.28 -10.55
C GLY A 18 17.56 24.95 -9.36
N CYS A 19 16.35 25.50 -9.36
CA CYS A 19 15.26 24.93 -8.63
C CYS A 19 15.36 23.42 -8.84
N LYS A 20 15.72 22.67 -7.81
CA LYS A 20 15.33 21.28 -7.71
C LYS A 20 13.82 21.34 -7.65
N VAL A 21 13.19 21.35 -8.83
CA VAL A 21 11.77 21.04 -8.93
C VAL A 21 11.71 19.59 -8.47
N THR A 22 11.47 19.40 -7.19
CA THR A 22 11.12 18.10 -6.64
C THR A 22 9.70 17.87 -7.15
N ILE A 23 9.61 17.30 -8.36
CA ILE A 23 8.35 16.88 -8.94
C ILE A 23 7.83 15.79 -7.99
N GLY A 24 6.77 16.08 -7.21
CA GLY A 24 6.24 15.18 -6.19
C GLY A 24 6.16 15.78 -4.78
N GLY A 25 6.71 16.99 -4.56
CA GLY A 25 6.73 17.63 -3.23
C GLY A 25 7.96 17.28 -2.39
N SER A 26 8.07 17.87 -1.19
CA SER A 26 9.08 17.50 -0.20
C SER A 26 8.73 16.15 0.43
N ILE A 27 9.70 15.56 1.16
CA ILE A 27 9.44 14.31 1.92
C ILE A 27 8.32 14.54 2.93
N GLU A 28 8.35 15.66 3.63
CA GLU A 28 7.35 16.04 4.62
C GLU A 28 5.96 16.23 3.99
N GLU A 29 5.90 16.78 2.78
CA GLU A 29 4.65 16.90 2.03
C GLU A 29 4.11 15.51 1.64
N MET A 30 4.97 14.60 1.17
CA MET A 30 4.57 13.22 0.88
C MET A 30 4.12 12.48 2.15
N GLN A 31 4.83 12.63 3.27
CA GLN A 31 4.45 12.03 4.56
C GLN A 31 3.08 12.52 5.02
N SER A 32 2.82 13.83 4.93
CA SER A 32 1.56 14.43 5.37
C SER A 32 0.34 13.86 4.63
N ARG A 33 0.52 13.41 3.38
CA ARG A 33 -0.54 12.77 2.58
C ARG A 33 -0.95 11.39 3.13
N PHE A 34 -0.09 10.76 3.95
CA PHE A 34 -0.37 9.47 4.58
C PHE A 34 -0.96 9.59 5.99
N LYS A 35 -1.06 10.78 6.55
CA LYS A 35 -1.70 10.99 7.85
C LYS A 35 -3.15 10.47 7.92
N VAL A 36 -3.82 10.45 6.78
CA VAL A 36 -5.17 9.87 6.66
C VAL A 36 -5.22 8.38 7.05
N LEU A 37 -4.10 7.66 6.99
CA LEU A 37 -4.01 6.25 7.37
C LEU A 37 -4.23 6.03 8.88
N GLU A 38 -3.98 7.02 9.75
CA GLU A 38 -4.27 6.94 11.19
C GLU A 38 -5.74 6.67 11.48
N ARG A 39 -6.63 7.00 10.55
CA ARG A 39 -8.07 6.76 10.69
C ARG A 39 -8.50 5.39 10.15
N LEU A 40 -7.63 4.71 9.41
CA LEU A 40 -7.91 3.45 8.74
C LEU A 40 -7.18 2.27 9.38
N TYR A 41 -6.01 2.52 9.99
CA TYR A 41 -5.12 1.53 10.55
C TYR A 41 -4.92 1.77 12.05
N PRO A 42 -5.55 0.96 12.95
CA PRO A 42 -6.35 -0.22 12.63
C PRO A 42 -7.85 0.06 12.39
N THR A 43 -8.48 -0.81 11.61
CA THR A 43 -9.93 -0.98 11.50
C THR A 43 -10.24 -2.44 11.81
N GLU A 44 -11.15 -2.72 12.74
CA GLU A 44 -11.36 -4.08 13.28
C GLU A 44 -11.96 -5.03 12.24
N ASN A 45 -13.07 -4.63 11.62
CA ASN A 45 -13.75 -5.44 10.60
C ASN A 45 -13.75 -4.72 9.27
N VAL A 46 -13.80 -5.47 8.17
CA VAL A 46 -13.85 -4.88 6.83
C VAL A 46 -15.13 -4.07 6.60
N GLU A 47 -16.22 -4.45 7.23
CA GLU A 47 -17.51 -3.73 7.16
C GLU A 47 -17.44 -2.34 7.84
N ASP A 48 -16.57 -2.16 8.84
CA ASP A 48 -16.38 -0.88 9.52
C ASP A 48 -15.79 0.20 8.59
N LEU A 49 -15.24 -0.21 7.44
CA LEU A 49 -14.80 0.73 6.41
C LEU A 49 -15.95 1.57 5.83
N PHE A 50 -17.21 1.15 5.92
CA PHE A 50 -18.34 1.99 5.52
C PHE A 50 -18.49 3.26 6.37
N GLU A 51 -17.99 3.26 7.62
CA GLU A 51 -17.92 4.48 8.43
C GLU A 51 -16.95 5.52 7.88
N LYS A 52 -15.93 5.06 7.14
CA LYS A 52 -14.89 5.90 6.52
C LYS A 52 -15.22 6.25 5.07
N PHE A 53 -15.88 5.32 4.38
CA PHE A 53 -16.23 5.38 2.96
C PHE A 53 -17.70 5.08 2.78
N PRO A 54 -18.62 6.01 3.12
CA PRO A 54 -20.07 5.78 3.08
C PRO A 54 -20.57 5.54 1.66
N ASP A 55 -19.87 6.03 0.64
CA ASP A 55 -20.22 5.86 -0.77
C ASP A 55 -19.67 4.56 -1.38
N GLY A 56 -19.02 3.73 -0.56
CA GLY A 56 -18.42 2.45 -0.97
C GLY A 56 -16.90 2.48 -1.02
N PHE A 57 -16.33 1.28 -1.09
CA PHE A 57 -14.87 1.11 -1.12
C PHE A 57 -14.47 -0.16 -1.87
N SER A 58 -13.20 -0.20 -2.26
CA SER A 58 -12.55 -1.44 -2.68
C SER A 58 -11.23 -1.64 -1.95
N VAL A 59 -10.93 -2.91 -1.64
CA VAL A 59 -9.64 -3.30 -1.05
C VAL A 59 -9.07 -4.45 -1.85
N VAL A 60 -7.81 -4.32 -2.23
CA VAL A 60 -7.03 -5.39 -2.85
C VAL A 60 -5.85 -5.71 -1.94
N ASN A 61 -5.77 -6.95 -1.47
CA ASN A 61 -4.64 -7.44 -0.72
C ASN A 61 -3.93 -8.55 -1.50
N LEU A 62 -2.63 -8.42 -1.64
CA LEU A 62 -1.76 -9.37 -2.31
C LEU A 62 -0.72 -9.86 -1.32
N TRP A 63 -0.51 -11.16 -1.27
CA TRP A 63 0.53 -11.82 -0.50
C TRP A 63 1.37 -12.70 -1.40
N LEU A 64 2.66 -12.42 -1.47
CA LEU A 64 3.63 -13.23 -2.21
C LEU A 64 4.53 -13.93 -1.20
N SER A 65 4.58 -15.25 -1.26
CA SER A 65 5.46 -16.07 -0.42
C SER A 65 5.91 -17.28 -1.23
N ASP A 66 7.20 -17.56 -1.20
CA ASP A 66 7.81 -18.62 -1.98
C ASP A 66 7.44 -18.50 -3.48
N ASN A 67 6.71 -19.46 -4.03
CA ASN A 67 6.27 -19.46 -5.42
C ASN A 67 4.77 -19.24 -5.58
N THR A 68 4.11 -18.72 -4.52
CA THR A 68 2.64 -18.57 -4.50
C THR A 68 2.24 -17.12 -4.28
N GLU A 69 1.28 -16.66 -5.08
CA GLU A 69 0.52 -15.43 -4.85
C GLU A 69 -0.85 -15.80 -4.27
N LEU A 70 -1.18 -15.21 -3.12
CA LEU A 70 -2.54 -15.17 -2.58
C LEU A 70 -3.11 -13.78 -2.81
N ARG A 71 -4.35 -13.72 -3.29
CA ARG A 71 -5.06 -12.47 -3.56
C ARG A 71 -6.43 -12.47 -2.89
N VAL A 72 -6.75 -11.39 -2.23
CA VAL A 72 -8.10 -11.08 -1.76
C VAL A 72 -8.49 -9.73 -2.35
N GLU A 73 -9.62 -9.70 -3.04
CA GLU A 73 -10.19 -8.46 -3.57
C GLU A 73 -11.63 -8.34 -3.10
N VAL A 74 -11.98 -7.23 -2.46
CA VAL A 74 -13.33 -7.00 -1.96
C VAL A 74 -13.82 -5.61 -2.32
N LYS A 75 -15.17 -5.49 -2.39
CA LYS A 75 -15.89 -4.25 -2.59
C LYS A 75 -17.00 -4.13 -1.55
N GLY A 76 -17.10 -2.96 -0.95
CA GLY A 76 -18.22 -2.56 -0.11
C GLY A 76 -19.28 -1.86 -0.95
N ASN A 77 -20.47 -2.44 -1.02
CA ASN A 77 -21.61 -1.85 -1.70
C ASN A 77 -22.39 -0.95 -0.73
N PRO A 78 -22.47 0.37 -0.97
CA PRO A 78 -23.11 1.32 -0.05
C PRO A 78 -24.63 1.11 0.09
N ASP A 79 -25.30 0.64 -0.96
CA ASP A 79 -26.75 0.47 -0.96
C ASP A 79 -27.18 -0.71 -0.07
N THR A 80 -26.40 -1.77 -0.05
CA THR A 80 -26.70 -3.01 0.69
C THR A 80 -25.90 -3.15 1.99
N HIS A 81 -24.85 -2.34 2.18
CA HIS A 81 -23.84 -2.48 3.25
C HIS A 81 -23.22 -3.89 3.29
N GLN A 82 -23.14 -4.55 2.14
CA GLN A 82 -22.48 -5.83 2.00
C GLN A 82 -21.07 -5.67 1.46
N VAL A 83 -20.15 -6.49 1.97
CA VAL A 83 -18.80 -6.63 1.44
C VAL A 83 -18.70 -7.96 0.73
N THR A 84 -18.49 -7.92 -0.57
CA THR A 84 -18.35 -9.10 -1.43
C THR A 84 -17.03 -9.02 -2.21
N GLY A 85 -16.59 -10.15 -2.76
CA GLY A 85 -15.36 -10.14 -3.54
C GLY A 85 -14.92 -11.52 -3.96
N THR A 86 -13.61 -11.65 -4.19
CA THR A 86 -12.98 -12.91 -4.57
C THR A 86 -11.71 -13.17 -3.77
N ILE A 87 -11.40 -14.45 -3.60
CA ILE A 87 -10.07 -14.93 -3.21
C ILE A 87 -9.48 -15.72 -4.35
N GLY A 88 -8.17 -15.59 -4.54
CA GLY A 88 -7.45 -16.34 -5.58
C GLY A 88 -6.08 -16.79 -5.10
N GLN A 89 -5.64 -17.89 -5.66
CA GLN A 89 -4.30 -18.42 -5.50
C GLN A 89 -3.72 -18.73 -6.88
N ARG A 90 -2.48 -18.32 -7.12
CA ARG A 90 -1.78 -18.65 -8.35
C ARG A 90 -0.27 -18.86 -8.12
N PRO A 91 0.40 -19.68 -8.92
CA PRO A 91 1.85 -19.80 -8.90
C PRO A 91 2.49 -18.53 -9.47
N ILE A 92 3.63 -18.12 -8.91
CA ILE A 92 4.43 -17.00 -9.45
C ILE A 92 5.30 -17.46 -10.61
N GLN A 93 5.75 -18.74 -10.58
CA GLN A 93 6.56 -19.37 -11.64
C GLN A 93 5.87 -20.64 -12.10
N VAL A 94 5.88 -20.85 -13.41
CA VAL A 94 5.30 -22.05 -14.04
C VAL A 94 6.38 -23.14 -14.06
N GLU A 95 6.47 -23.91 -12.98
CA GLU A 95 7.28 -25.13 -12.90
C GLU A 95 6.39 -26.37 -12.81
N GLU A 96 6.95 -27.57 -13.09
CA GLU A 96 6.19 -28.82 -13.24
C GLU A 96 5.36 -29.28 -12.03
N ASN A 97 5.52 -28.67 -10.85
CA ASN A 97 4.72 -28.95 -9.65
C ASN A 97 3.87 -27.74 -9.26
N MET A 98 2.90 -27.42 -10.09
CA MET A 98 2.10 -26.20 -9.95
C MET A 98 1.15 -26.26 -8.76
N VAL A 99 1.16 -25.18 -7.97
CA VAL A 99 0.06 -24.82 -7.09
C VAL A 99 -1.20 -24.64 -7.95
N GLU A 100 -2.30 -25.22 -7.55
CA GLU A 100 -3.57 -25.09 -8.27
C GLU A 100 -4.00 -23.63 -8.32
N GLU A 101 -4.20 -23.11 -9.54
CA GLU A 101 -4.74 -21.77 -9.73
C GLU A 101 -6.26 -21.82 -9.56
N TYR A 102 -6.78 -20.94 -8.70
CA TYR A 102 -8.23 -20.78 -8.56
C TYR A 102 -8.61 -19.36 -8.19
N GLU A 103 -9.84 -19.01 -8.51
CA GLU A 103 -10.53 -17.82 -8.03
C GLU A 103 -11.93 -18.22 -7.56
N LYS A 104 -12.32 -17.78 -6.38
CA LYS A 104 -13.60 -18.12 -5.77
C LYS A 104 -14.26 -16.88 -5.17
N ALA A 105 -15.59 -16.82 -5.29
CA ALA A 105 -16.38 -15.73 -4.75
C ALA A 105 -16.57 -15.86 -3.23
N ILE A 106 -16.49 -14.72 -2.55
CA ILE A 106 -16.60 -14.59 -1.10
C ILE A 106 -17.51 -13.44 -0.71
N TYR A 107 -17.96 -13.48 0.52
CA TYR A 107 -18.55 -12.34 1.21
C TYR A 107 -18.07 -12.27 2.65
N PHE A 108 -18.26 -11.10 3.29
CA PHE A 108 -17.98 -10.93 4.71
C PHE A 108 -19.28 -10.80 5.49
N GLU A 109 -19.30 -11.42 6.67
CA GLU A 109 -20.37 -11.29 7.63
C GLU A 109 -19.78 -11.24 9.04
N LYS A 110 -19.98 -10.12 9.74
CA LYS A 110 -19.46 -9.88 11.10
C LYS A 110 -17.93 -10.07 11.18
N GLY A 111 -17.21 -9.50 10.24
CA GLY A 111 -15.77 -9.57 10.14
C GLY A 111 -15.22 -10.92 9.66
N GLN A 112 -16.07 -11.90 9.36
CA GLN A 112 -15.68 -13.24 8.93
C GLN A 112 -15.85 -13.42 7.44
N MET A 113 -14.80 -13.93 6.77
CA MET A 113 -14.85 -14.36 5.38
C MET A 113 -15.67 -15.63 5.25
N LYS A 114 -16.55 -15.68 4.27
CA LYS A 114 -17.38 -16.83 3.91
C LYS A 114 -17.37 -17.04 2.40
N MET A 115 -17.49 -18.30 1.99
CA MET A 115 -17.59 -18.66 0.59
C MET A 115 -19.03 -18.51 0.11
N GLU A 116 -19.26 -17.92 -1.08
CA GLU A 116 -20.62 -17.79 -1.64
C GLU A 116 -21.25 -19.14 -1.97
N ASP A 117 -20.46 -20.15 -2.33
CA ASP A 117 -20.92 -21.51 -2.62
C ASP A 117 -21.18 -22.36 -1.35
N GLY A 118 -20.99 -21.79 -0.16
CA GLY A 118 -21.14 -22.49 1.11
C GLY A 118 -20.02 -23.48 1.45
N SER A 119 -18.98 -23.58 0.63
CA SER A 119 -17.81 -24.40 0.94
C SER A 119 -16.98 -23.82 2.09
N GLU A 120 -16.05 -24.60 2.63
CA GLU A 120 -15.08 -24.11 3.61
C GLU A 120 -14.09 -23.13 2.97
N VAL A 121 -13.68 -22.11 3.73
CA VAL A 121 -12.60 -21.20 3.32
C VAL A 121 -11.31 -22.03 3.15
N PRO A 122 -10.62 -21.91 2.01
CA PRO A 122 -9.38 -22.64 1.77
C PRO A 122 -8.32 -22.37 2.82
N GLU A 123 -7.46 -23.36 3.11
CA GLU A 123 -6.48 -23.33 4.20
C GLU A 123 -5.61 -22.06 4.20
N GLY A 124 -5.15 -21.62 3.00
CA GLY A 124 -4.33 -20.41 2.86
C GLY A 124 -5.02 -19.10 3.28
N PHE A 125 -6.34 -19.11 3.44
CA PHE A 125 -7.15 -17.94 3.78
C PHE A 125 -7.87 -18.06 5.13
N LYS A 126 -7.77 -19.18 5.87
CA LYS A 126 -8.49 -19.36 7.15
C LYS A 126 -8.14 -18.30 8.19
N ASP A 127 -6.86 -17.93 8.27
CA ASP A 127 -6.36 -16.90 9.19
C ASP A 127 -6.07 -15.58 8.48
N PHE A 128 -6.66 -15.37 7.30
CA PHE A 128 -6.43 -14.15 6.55
C PHE A 128 -6.95 -12.93 7.30
N ARG A 129 -6.13 -11.90 7.33
CA ARG A 129 -6.49 -10.56 7.79
C ARG A 129 -5.97 -9.54 6.79
N PHE A 130 -6.73 -8.48 6.61
CA PHE A 130 -6.23 -7.30 5.90
C PHE A 130 -5.14 -6.61 6.73
N LEU A 131 -4.27 -5.88 6.05
CA LEU A 131 -3.22 -5.13 6.73
C LEU A 131 -3.81 -4.07 7.66
N PHE A 132 -4.90 -3.40 7.26
CA PHE A 132 -5.59 -2.43 8.09
C PHE A 132 -6.19 -3.01 9.38
N GLN A 133 -6.35 -4.33 9.49
CA GLN A 133 -6.78 -5.01 10.72
C GLN A 133 -5.61 -5.36 11.65
N SER A 134 -4.39 -5.29 11.15
CA SER A 134 -3.20 -5.88 11.81
C SER A 134 -2.10 -4.88 12.10
N PHE A 135 -2.19 -3.68 11.57
CA PHE A 135 -1.16 -2.66 11.70
C PHE A 135 -1.76 -1.38 12.31
N HIS A 136 -1.11 -0.87 13.34
CA HIS A 136 -1.42 0.43 13.91
C HIS A 136 -0.50 1.48 13.31
N PHE A 137 -1.04 2.32 12.44
CA PHE A 137 -0.29 3.41 11.82
C PHE A 137 -0.45 4.71 12.62
N GLU A 138 0.67 5.30 13.00
CA GLU A 138 0.77 6.64 13.57
C GLU A 138 1.78 7.47 12.76
N GLU A 139 1.58 8.78 12.66
CA GLU A 139 2.51 9.69 11.96
C GLU A 139 3.94 9.58 12.50
N SER A 140 4.09 9.30 13.81
CA SER A 140 5.36 9.02 14.48
C SER A 140 6.16 7.85 13.89
N PHE A 141 5.52 6.98 13.09
CA PHE A 141 6.20 5.93 12.34
C PHE A 141 7.34 6.51 11.48
N PHE A 142 7.11 7.65 10.85
CA PHE A 142 8.12 8.30 9.99
C PHE A 142 9.34 8.82 10.75
N ASP A 143 9.19 9.12 12.05
CA ASP A 143 10.28 9.61 12.91
C ASP A 143 11.21 8.47 13.34
N THR A 144 10.67 7.25 13.43
CA THR A 144 11.39 6.05 13.91
C THR A 144 11.96 5.21 12.78
N ALA A 145 11.40 5.31 11.59
CA ALA A 145 11.80 4.53 10.42
C ALA A 145 12.93 5.20 9.64
N THR A 146 13.81 4.40 9.06
CA THR A 146 14.92 4.90 8.23
C THR A 146 14.46 5.17 6.81
N TYR A 147 14.45 6.42 6.38
CA TYR A 147 14.08 6.83 5.03
C TYR A 147 14.99 6.23 3.97
N ASN A 148 14.39 5.70 2.90
CA ASN A 148 15.10 5.10 1.77
C ASN A 148 14.95 5.94 0.48
N ALA A 149 15.83 6.93 0.32
CA ALA A 149 15.82 7.83 -0.82
C ALA A 149 15.94 7.12 -2.19
N LYS A 150 16.65 5.98 -2.26
CA LYS A 150 16.87 5.24 -3.51
C LYS A 150 15.62 4.54 -4.05
N LYS A 151 14.63 4.31 -3.18
CA LYS A 151 13.37 3.62 -3.49
C LYS A 151 12.15 4.52 -3.37
N THR A 152 12.37 5.80 -3.07
CA THR A 152 11.34 6.83 -3.15
C THR A 152 11.31 7.34 -4.59
N SER A 153 10.14 7.33 -5.20
CA SER A 153 9.99 7.71 -6.59
C SER A 153 8.67 8.44 -6.84
N TYR A 154 8.75 9.33 -7.79
CA TYR A 154 7.60 9.88 -8.49
C TYR A 154 7.72 9.50 -9.96
N THR A 155 6.65 9.00 -10.56
CA THR A 155 6.64 8.65 -11.98
C THR A 155 5.86 9.71 -12.75
N PRO A 156 6.53 10.62 -13.48
CA PRO A 156 5.86 11.60 -14.32
C PRO A 156 4.97 10.89 -15.35
N GLY A 157 3.76 11.39 -15.53
CA GLY A 157 2.80 10.84 -16.49
C GLY A 157 1.82 9.81 -15.91
N THR A 158 2.17 9.12 -14.82
CA THR A 158 1.22 8.26 -14.08
C THR A 158 0.69 8.90 -12.80
N SER A 159 1.25 10.06 -12.41
CA SER A 159 0.94 10.77 -11.16
C SER A 159 1.22 9.97 -9.87
N ASN A 160 1.68 8.73 -9.97
CA ASN A 160 1.96 7.88 -8.81
C ASN A 160 3.23 8.36 -8.09
N TYR A 161 3.16 8.36 -6.76
CA TYR A 161 4.30 8.59 -5.89
C TYR A 161 4.43 7.49 -4.85
N PHE A 162 5.68 7.22 -4.46
CA PHE A 162 6.00 6.23 -3.42
C PHE A 162 7.09 6.80 -2.51
N ILE A 163 6.90 6.62 -1.20
CA ILE A 163 7.91 6.90 -0.19
C ILE A 163 8.26 5.62 0.54
N SER A 164 9.54 5.35 0.71
CA SER A 164 10.02 4.06 1.22
C SER A 164 10.86 4.22 2.46
N TYR A 165 10.69 3.29 3.40
CA TYR A 165 11.39 3.22 4.67
C TYR A 165 11.93 1.83 4.94
N TYR A 166 12.94 1.75 5.79
CA TYR A 166 13.33 0.55 6.49
C TYR A 166 12.94 0.70 7.96
N ALA A 167 12.29 -0.30 8.51
CA ALA A 167 11.93 -0.34 9.92
C ALA A 167 11.92 -1.77 10.45
N LYS A 168 12.09 -1.90 11.77
CA LYS A 168 11.66 -3.07 12.52
C LYS A 168 10.32 -2.71 13.14
N ASN A 169 9.30 -3.51 12.88
CA ASN A 169 7.97 -3.31 13.41
C ASN A 169 7.33 -4.67 13.67
N GLU A 170 7.02 -4.93 14.94
CA GLU A 170 6.53 -6.24 15.40
C GLU A 170 5.18 -6.62 14.78
N GLU A 171 4.25 -5.66 14.63
CA GLU A 171 2.93 -5.91 14.05
C GLU A 171 3.05 -6.31 12.58
N LEU A 172 3.90 -5.60 11.82
CA LEU A 172 4.15 -5.91 10.41
C LEU A 172 4.94 -7.20 10.23
N ALA A 173 5.90 -7.49 11.11
CA ALA A 173 6.63 -8.76 11.11
C ALA A 173 5.68 -9.93 11.40
N LYS A 174 4.80 -9.79 12.40
CA LYS A 174 3.76 -10.77 12.70
C LYS A 174 2.78 -10.94 11.56
N TYR A 175 2.37 -9.83 10.92
CA TYR A 175 1.52 -9.87 9.73
C TYR A 175 2.19 -10.67 8.60
N LEU A 176 3.46 -10.43 8.32
CA LEU A 176 4.25 -11.18 7.31
C LEU A 176 4.64 -12.60 7.75
N LYS A 177 4.38 -13.00 9.00
CA LYS A 177 4.80 -14.27 9.59
C LYS A 177 6.32 -14.49 9.54
N VAL A 178 7.09 -13.40 9.76
CA VAL A 178 8.55 -13.41 9.86
C VAL A 178 9.00 -13.13 11.31
N PRO A 179 10.28 -13.36 11.68
CA PRO A 179 10.79 -13.00 13.01
C PRO A 179 10.54 -11.52 13.34
N GLU A 180 10.16 -11.22 14.59
CA GLU A 180 9.78 -9.88 15.06
C GLU A 180 10.89 -8.83 14.88
N ASP A 181 12.16 -9.26 14.88
CA ASP A 181 13.32 -8.41 14.69
C ASP A 181 13.74 -8.24 13.21
N SER A 182 12.98 -8.80 12.28
CA SER A 182 13.26 -8.72 10.85
C SER A 182 13.30 -7.27 10.37
N GLN A 183 14.27 -6.97 9.51
CA GLN A 183 14.31 -5.69 8.81
C GLN A 183 13.29 -5.69 7.67
N LEU A 184 12.32 -4.82 7.77
CA LEU A 184 11.26 -4.67 6.77
C LEU A 184 11.52 -3.45 5.90
N LYS A 185 11.22 -3.56 4.61
CA LYS A 185 11.08 -2.43 3.71
C LYS A 185 9.59 -2.13 3.57
N ILE A 186 9.20 -0.92 3.92
CA ILE A 186 7.82 -0.48 3.89
C ILE A 186 7.71 0.66 2.88
N GLN A 187 6.76 0.56 1.97
CA GLN A 187 6.53 1.53 0.94
C GLN A 187 5.08 2.02 0.98
N PHE A 188 4.93 3.32 1.14
CA PHE A 188 3.64 4.01 1.09
C PHE A 188 3.48 4.63 -0.29
N GLY A 189 2.32 4.43 -0.92
CA GLY A 189 2.03 4.91 -2.26
C GLY A 189 0.69 5.63 -2.38
N GLY A 190 0.62 6.57 -3.30
CA GLY A 190 -0.58 7.31 -3.65
C GLY A 190 -0.52 7.83 -5.08
N ASP A 191 -1.56 8.54 -5.48
CA ASP A 191 -1.66 9.20 -6.78
C ASP A 191 -2.00 10.69 -6.55
N ILE A 192 -1.21 11.60 -7.13
CA ILE A 192 -1.42 13.04 -6.99
C ILE A 192 -2.77 13.46 -7.56
N LYS A 193 -3.20 12.86 -8.69
CA LYS A 193 -4.50 13.18 -9.29
C LYS A 193 -5.66 12.77 -8.41
N ASP A 194 -5.55 11.59 -7.76
CA ASP A 194 -6.57 11.17 -6.80
C ASP A 194 -6.64 12.14 -5.61
N ASP A 195 -5.48 12.63 -5.13
CA ASP A 195 -5.42 13.65 -4.08
C ASP A 195 -6.03 14.99 -4.52
N GLU A 196 -5.72 15.46 -5.74
CA GLU A 196 -6.25 16.71 -6.30
C GLU A 196 -7.76 16.65 -6.57
N GLU A 197 -8.27 15.48 -6.99
CA GLU A 197 -9.69 15.23 -7.22
C GLU A 197 -10.44 14.78 -5.96
N HIS A 198 -9.77 14.81 -4.80
CA HIS A 198 -10.30 14.37 -3.50
C HIS A 198 -10.76 12.89 -3.49
N ARG A 199 -10.24 12.09 -4.40
CA ARG A 199 -10.43 10.65 -4.39
C ARG A 199 -9.44 10.00 -3.45
N PHE A 200 -9.90 9.02 -2.69
CA PHE A 200 -9.01 8.28 -1.80
C PHE A 200 -8.43 7.05 -2.52
N LYS A 201 -7.10 6.97 -2.58
CA LYS A 201 -6.39 5.75 -2.95
C LYS A 201 -5.04 5.71 -2.24
N ARG A 202 -4.83 4.69 -1.45
CA ARG A 202 -3.55 4.48 -0.77
C ARG A 202 -3.09 3.04 -0.93
N THR A 203 -1.79 2.89 -1.02
CA THR A 203 -1.10 1.60 -1.12
C THR A 203 -0.08 1.50 -0.01
N ILE A 204 -0.07 0.40 0.72
CA ILE A 204 1.04 0.00 1.59
C ILE A 204 1.59 -1.31 1.06
N ARG A 205 2.91 -1.35 0.86
CA ARG A 205 3.65 -2.55 0.46
C ARG A 205 4.75 -2.82 1.48
N ILE A 206 4.85 -4.06 1.92
CA ILE A 206 5.80 -4.49 2.92
C ILE A 206 6.59 -5.67 2.35
N GLU A 207 7.90 -5.59 2.45
CA GLU A 207 8.82 -6.65 2.01
C GLU A 207 9.73 -7.03 3.18
N ALA A 208 9.85 -8.31 3.47
CA ALA A 208 10.94 -8.82 4.31
C ALA A 208 12.23 -8.84 3.49
N THR A 209 13.30 -8.20 4.00
CA THR A 209 14.53 -8.01 3.21
C THR A 209 15.37 -9.28 3.05
N GLU A 210 15.17 -10.25 3.92
CA GLU A 210 15.94 -11.52 3.98
C GLU A 210 15.19 -12.71 3.39
N GLN A 211 13.92 -12.53 3.04
CA GLN A 211 13.03 -13.58 2.52
C GLN A 211 12.23 -13.06 1.33
N ILE A 212 11.82 -13.96 0.45
CA ILE A 212 10.93 -13.60 -0.67
C ILE A 212 9.48 -13.60 -0.16
N ILE A 213 9.21 -12.70 0.79
CA ILE A 213 7.85 -12.48 1.32
C ILE A 213 7.50 -11.02 1.11
N LEU A 214 6.35 -10.79 0.50
CA LEU A 214 5.82 -9.47 0.23
C LEU A 214 4.31 -9.47 0.48
N ALA A 215 3.83 -8.44 1.16
CA ALA A 215 2.41 -8.12 1.18
C ALA A 215 2.17 -6.72 0.62
N SER A 216 1.05 -6.54 -0.06
CA SER A 216 0.62 -5.23 -0.55
C SER A 216 -0.87 -5.08 -0.37
N GLU A 217 -1.28 -3.95 0.18
CA GLU A 217 -2.69 -3.60 0.33
C GLU A 217 -2.99 -2.26 -0.35
N ILE A 218 -4.06 -2.23 -1.13
CA ILE A 218 -4.57 -1.04 -1.81
C ILE A 218 -5.99 -0.81 -1.33
N ILE A 219 -6.26 0.36 -0.75
CA ILE A 219 -7.61 0.79 -0.37
C ILE A 219 -8.01 1.96 -1.26
N ARG A 220 -9.26 1.94 -1.74
CA ARG A 220 -9.85 3.01 -2.55
C ARG A 220 -11.25 3.32 -2.04
N ALA A 221 -11.63 4.61 -2.04
CA ALA A 221 -13.04 5.02 -2.06
C ALA A 221 -13.60 4.82 -3.48
N GLU A 222 -14.83 4.41 -3.59
CA GLU A 222 -15.54 4.30 -4.87
C GLU A 222 -16.21 5.64 -5.25
#